data_d87ed5d4609898abb14a9f0b9d2b4b3d
#
_entry.id   d87ed5d4609898abb14a9f0b9d2b4b3d
#
_cell.length_a   1.000
_cell.length_b   1.000
_cell.length_c   1.000
_cell.angle_alpha   90.00
_cell.angle_beta   90.00
_cell.angle_gamma   90.00
#
_symmetry.space_group_name_H-M   'P 1'
#
loop_
_entity.id
_entity.type
_entity.pdbx_description
1 polymer ?
#
loop_
_entity_poly.entity_id
_entity_poly.type
_entity_poly.pdbx_seq_one_letter_code
_entity_poly.pdbx_strand_id
1 'polypeptide(L)'
;MQIMIRYDNFSADCYNLQIDDAVLGFEGKTSTFSLPYTKIEDFCITQNRRGKAYFSVLSADRMIEGQILEPEEIDPFVAELKKKMDGIINIEVRK
;
A
#
# COMPACT_ATOMS: atom_id res chain seq x y z
N MET A 1 7.41 -2.83 -4.11
CA MET A 1 7.14 -1.41 -4.45
C MET A 1 7.52 -0.53 -3.28
N GLN A 2 8.40 0.42 -3.52
CA GLN A 2 8.85 1.32 -2.46
C GLN A 2 7.80 2.37 -2.14
N ILE A 3 7.54 2.55 -0.85
CA ILE A 3 6.58 3.53 -0.34
C ILE A 3 7.22 4.31 0.80
N MET A 4 6.59 5.42 1.16
CA MET A 4 6.98 6.23 2.30
C MET A 4 5.76 6.51 3.15
N ILE A 5 5.86 6.26 4.45
CA ILE A 5 4.82 6.60 5.41
C ILE A 5 5.34 7.76 6.26
N ARG A 6 4.58 8.84 6.31
CA ARG A 6 4.92 10.02 7.09
C ARG A 6 4.13 10.01 8.40
N TYR A 7 4.83 10.06 9.51
CA TYR A 7 4.20 10.03 10.82
C TYR A 7 3.88 11.44 11.34
N ASP A 8 4.75 12.41 11.03
CA ASP A 8 4.56 13.81 11.36
C ASP A 8 5.41 14.68 10.42
N ASN A 9 5.54 15.98 10.72
CA ASN A 9 6.29 16.90 9.87
C ASN A 9 7.80 16.63 9.83
N PHE A 10 8.31 15.84 10.78
CA PHE A 10 9.74 15.62 10.95
C PHE A 10 10.17 14.17 10.78
N SER A 11 9.25 13.25 10.77
CA SER A 11 9.60 11.83 10.67
C SER A 11 8.79 11.12 9.59
N ALA A 12 9.52 10.35 8.79
CA ALA A 12 8.95 9.48 7.76
C ALA A 12 9.84 8.26 7.62
N ASP A 13 9.25 7.13 7.31
CA ASP A 13 9.98 5.88 7.04
C ASP A 13 9.62 5.35 5.67
N CYS A 14 10.61 4.76 5.01
CA CYS A 14 10.41 4.07 3.76
C CYS A 14 10.26 2.57 4.00
N TYR A 15 9.35 1.96 3.28
CA TYR A 15 9.08 0.53 3.35
C TYR A 15 9.04 -0.06 1.94
N ASN A 16 9.36 -1.33 1.86
CA ASN A 16 9.07 -2.11 0.67
C ASN A 16 7.74 -2.82 0.88
N LEU A 17 6.76 -2.48 0.05
CA LEU A 17 5.44 -3.09 0.12
C LEU A 17 5.47 -4.40 -0.66
N GLN A 18 5.14 -5.51 0.00
CA GLN A 18 5.24 -6.86 -0.56
C GLN A 18 3.91 -7.58 -0.48
N ILE A 19 3.61 -8.33 -1.54
CA ILE A 19 2.42 -9.17 -1.59
C ILE A 19 2.84 -10.60 -1.25
N ASP A 20 2.49 -11.03 -0.03
CA ASP A 20 2.75 -12.39 0.43
C ASP A 20 1.46 -13.22 0.36
N ASP A 21 1.54 -14.52 0.68
CA ASP A 21 0.41 -15.42 0.50
C ASP A 21 -0.81 -15.06 1.36
N ALA A 22 -0.59 -14.66 2.60
CA ALA A 22 -1.68 -14.39 3.54
C ALA A 22 -1.70 -12.95 4.05
N VAL A 23 -0.69 -12.15 3.76
CA VAL A 23 -0.53 -10.82 4.32
C VAL A 23 0.04 -9.85 3.30
N LEU A 24 -0.27 -8.57 3.49
CA LEU A 24 0.41 -7.48 2.82
C LEU A 24 1.55 -7.03 3.73
N GLY A 25 2.79 -7.20 3.28
CA GLY A 25 3.98 -6.94 4.09
C GLY A 25 4.54 -5.54 3.88
N PHE A 26 4.96 -4.92 4.97
CA PHE A 26 5.62 -3.60 4.96
C PHE A 26 7.01 -3.81 5.57
N GLU A 27 8.03 -3.92 4.73
CA GLU A 27 9.39 -4.18 5.19
C GLU A 27 10.21 -2.90 5.20
N GLY A 28 10.58 -2.44 6.39
CA GLY A 28 11.39 -1.25 6.58
C GLY A 28 12.75 -1.58 7.17
N LYS A 29 13.60 -0.55 7.31
CA LYS A 29 14.95 -0.73 7.87
C LYS A 29 14.94 -0.94 9.37
N THR A 30 14.04 -0.24 10.07
CA THR A 30 13.99 -0.25 11.53
C THR A 30 12.78 -1.01 12.07
N SER A 31 11.77 -1.21 11.24
CA SER A 31 10.57 -1.95 11.63
C SER A 31 9.99 -2.67 10.43
N THR A 32 9.33 -3.77 10.71
CA THR A 32 8.61 -4.56 9.70
C THR A 32 7.28 -4.94 10.30
N PHE A 33 6.22 -4.75 9.53
CA PHE A 33 4.88 -5.15 9.96
C PHE A 33 4.09 -5.69 8.77
N SER A 34 2.98 -6.32 9.05
CA SER A 34 2.14 -6.88 8.01
C SER A 34 0.66 -6.74 8.36
N LEU A 35 -0.19 -6.75 7.33
CA LEU A 35 -1.63 -6.72 7.47
C LEU A 35 -2.19 -7.98 6.82
N PRO A 36 -2.87 -8.85 7.61
CA PRO A 36 -3.56 -9.98 7.01
C PRO A 36 -4.63 -9.51 6.03
N TYR A 37 -4.73 -10.15 4.88
CA TYR A 37 -5.72 -9.78 3.87
C TYR A 37 -7.14 -9.81 4.42
N THR A 38 -7.42 -10.72 5.34
CA THR A 38 -8.74 -10.86 5.96
C THR A 38 -9.15 -9.64 6.78
N LYS A 39 -8.18 -8.79 7.18
CA LYS A 39 -8.46 -7.57 7.95
C LYS A 39 -8.47 -6.31 7.10
N ILE A 40 -8.05 -6.39 5.85
CA ILE A 40 -8.05 -5.23 4.95
C ILE A 40 -9.42 -5.08 4.32
N GLU A 41 -9.99 -3.89 4.40
CA GLU A 41 -11.29 -3.58 3.81
C GLU A 41 -11.15 -2.90 2.46
N ASP A 42 -10.28 -1.88 2.38
CA ASP A 42 -10.07 -1.12 1.16
C ASP A 42 -8.59 -0.87 0.91
N PHE A 43 -8.22 -0.88 -0.35
CA PHE A 43 -6.89 -0.47 -0.81
C PHE A 43 -7.09 0.52 -1.96
N CYS A 44 -6.64 1.76 -1.77
CA CYS A 44 -6.84 2.82 -2.75
C CYS A 44 -5.50 3.43 -3.16
N ILE A 45 -5.31 3.60 -4.47
CA ILE A 45 -4.17 4.30 -5.03
C ILE A 45 -4.70 5.51 -5.79
N THR A 46 -4.11 6.68 -5.54
CA THR A 46 -4.44 7.93 -6.23
C THR A 46 -3.19 8.48 -6.88
N GLN A 47 -3.28 8.78 -8.16
CA GLN A 47 -2.17 9.38 -8.90
C GLN A 47 -2.61 10.73 -9.45
N ASN A 48 -1.81 11.78 -9.18
CA ASN A 48 -2.14 13.11 -9.66
C ASN A 48 -1.55 13.38 -11.05
N ARG A 49 -1.87 14.54 -11.63
CA ARG A 49 -1.41 14.91 -12.98
C ARG A 49 0.10 15.10 -13.09
N ARG A 50 0.78 15.30 -11.95
CA ARG A 50 2.24 15.46 -11.90
C ARG A 50 2.98 14.14 -11.79
N GLY A 51 2.25 13.01 -11.80
CA GLY A 51 2.83 11.69 -11.68
C GLY A 51 3.10 11.25 -10.25
N LYS A 52 2.78 12.06 -9.25
CA LYS A 52 2.89 11.65 -7.85
C LYS A 52 1.76 10.71 -7.49
N ALA A 53 2.08 9.66 -6.77
CA ALA A 53 1.13 8.64 -6.40
C ALA A 53 1.09 8.44 -4.88
N TYR A 54 -0.10 8.19 -4.37
CA TYR A 54 -0.37 8.00 -2.94
C TYR A 54 -1.22 6.76 -2.77
N PHE A 55 -1.12 6.14 -1.61
CA PHE A 55 -1.95 4.99 -1.28
C PHE A 55 -2.63 5.18 0.06
N SER A 56 -3.74 4.49 0.24
CA SER A 56 -4.36 4.32 1.55
C SER A 56 -4.84 2.88 1.69
N VAL A 57 -4.65 2.32 2.88
CA VAL A 57 -5.11 0.98 3.23
C VAL A 57 -5.99 1.13 4.46
N LEU A 58 -7.26 0.75 4.31
CA LEU A 58 -8.19 0.72 5.44
C LEU A 58 -8.29 -0.71 5.94
N SER A 59 -7.92 -0.91 7.20
CA SER A 59 -8.07 -2.20 7.86
C SER A 59 -9.03 -2.06 9.04
N ALA A 60 -9.42 -3.19 9.63
CA ALA A 60 -10.32 -3.20 10.79
C ALA A 60 -9.80 -2.38 11.96
N ASP A 61 -8.48 -2.30 12.12
CA ASP A 61 -7.85 -1.68 13.29
C ASP A 61 -7.31 -0.27 13.03
N ARG A 62 -6.99 0.06 11.76
CA ARG A 62 -6.33 1.33 11.45
C ARG A 62 -6.37 1.65 9.96
N MET A 63 -6.08 2.91 9.65
CA MET A 63 -5.84 3.36 8.29
C MET A 63 -4.36 3.71 8.15
N ILE A 64 -3.73 3.24 7.06
CA ILE A 64 -2.34 3.56 6.74
C ILE A 64 -2.35 4.33 5.43
N GLU A 65 -1.71 5.50 5.43
CA GLU A 65 -1.60 6.34 4.25
C GLU A 65 -0.15 6.68 3.98
N GLY A 66 0.20 6.81 2.72
CA GLY A 66 1.56 7.17 2.36
C GLY A 66 1.70 7.53 0.89
N GLN A 67 2.96 7.74 0.50
CA GLN A 67 3.33 8.07 -0.86
C GLN A 67 3.98 6.86 -1.52
N ILE A 68 3.64 6.63 -2.78
CA ILE A 68 4.30 5.60 -3.59
C ILE A 68 5.51 6.24 -4.24
N LEU A 69 6.69 5.66 -3.98
CA LEU A 69 7.96 6.20 -4.51
C LEU A 69 8.32 5.62 -5.87
N GLU A 70 7.66 4.57 -6.29
CA GLU A 70 7.88 3.91 -7.58
C GLU A 70 6.57 3.79 -8.37
N PRO A 71 6.05 4.91 -8.93
CA PRO A 71 4.77 4.89 -9.64
C PRO A 71 4.74 3.91 -10.83
N GLU A 72 5.88 3.62 -11.43
CA GLU A 72 6.01 2.66 -12.53
C GLU A 72 5.68 1.22 -12.11
N GLU A 73 5.71 0.95 -10.81
CA GLU A 73 5.41 -0.38 -10.27
C GLU A 73 3.93 -0.58 -9.94
N ILE A 74 3.11 0.48 -10.06
CA ILE A 74 1.70 0.43 -9.64
C ILE A 74 0.90 -0.63 -10.41
N ASP A 75 0.97 -0.61 -11.73
CA ASP A 75 0.14 -1.51 -12.55
C ASP A 75 0.45 -2.99 -12.28
N PRO A 76 1.72 -3.44 -12.32
CA PRO A 76 2.02 -4.84 -11.99
C PRO A 76 1.70 -5.18 -10.53
N PHE A 77 1.90 -4.24 -9.60
CA PHE A 77 1.58 -4.46 -8.20
C PHE A 77 0.07 -4.68 -8.00
N VAL A 78 -0.76 -3.81 -8.59
CA VAL A 78 -2.22 -3.91 -8.49
C VAL A 78 -2.71 -5.21 -9.13
N ALA A 79 -2.15 -5.60 -10.28
CA ALA A 79 -2.52 -6.84 -10.94
C ALA A 79 -2.25 -8.06 -10.06
N GLU A 80 -1.09 -8.09 -9.40
CA GLU A 80 -0.74 -9.17 -8.48
C GLU A 80 -1.62 -9.16 -7.23
N LEU A 81 -1.87 -7.98 -6.67
CA LEU A 81 -2.73 -7.84 -5.50
C LEU A 81 -4.15 -8.33 -5.77
N LYS A 82 -4.69 -8.01 -6.94
CA LYS A 82 -6.02 -8.49 -7.35
C LYS A 82 -6.08 -10.00 -7.45
N LYS A 83 -5.04 -10.64 -7.93
CA LYS A 83 -4.97 -12.10 -8.00
C LYS A 83 -5.03 -12.74 -6.61
N LYS A 84 -4.38 -12.13 -5.63
CA LYS A 84 -4.33 -12.67 -4.26
C LYS A 84 -5.62 -12.38 -3.48
N MET A 85 -6.31 -11.30 -3.81
CA MET A 85 -7.38 -10.76 -2.97
C MET A 85 -8.70 -10.57 -3.70
N ASP A 86 -8.88 -11.23 -4.85
CA ASP A 86 -10.08 -11.10 -5.64
C ASP A 86 -11.32 -11.51 -4.82
N GLY A 87 -12.31 -10.60 -4.79
CA GLY A 87 -13.54 -10.81 -4.05
C GLY A 87 -13.43 -10.60 -2.55
N ILE A 88 -12.24 -10.33 -2.00
CA ILE A 88 -12.04 -10.13 -0.56
C ILE A 88 -11.92 -8.66 -0.22
N ILE A 89 -11.26 -7.88 -1.06
CA ILE A 89 -10.94 -6.48 -0.79
C ILE A 89 -11.38 -5.60 -1.95
N ASN A 90 -11.86 -4.40 -1.61
CA ASN A 90 -12.10 -3.38 -2.61
C ASN A 90 -10.77 -2.72 -2.98
N ILE A 91 -10.35 -2.88 -4.23
CA ILE A 91 -9.13 -2.26 -4.76
C ILE A 91 -9.54 -1.19 -5.77
N GLU A 92 -9.13 0.04 -5.52
CA GLU A 92 -9.48 1.19 -6.36
C GLU A 92 -8.22 1.94 -6.77
N VAL A 93 -8.11 2.24 -8.06
CA VAL A 93 -7.03 3.08 -8.60
C VAL A 93 -7.66 4.29 -9.28
N ARG A 94 -7.33 5.48 -8.78
CA ARG A 94 -7.83 6.76 -9.31
C ARG A 94 -6.68 7.51 -9.97
N LYS A 95 -6.93 8.00 -11.14
CA LYS A 95 -5.94 8.82 -11.87
C LYS A 95 -6.45 10.23 -12.12
#